data_7a963b48b866e29eef84f2368aa64d43
#
_entry.id   7a963b48b866e29eef84f2368aa64d43
#
_cell.length_a   1.000
_cell.length_b   1.000
_cell.length_c   1.000
_cell.angle_alpha   90.00
_cell.angle_beta   90.00
_cell.angle_gamma   90.00
#
_symmetry.space_group_name_H-M   'P 1'
#
loop_
_entity.id
_entity.type
_entity.pdbx_description
1 polymer ?
#
loop_
_entity_poly.entity_id
_entity_poly.type
_entity_poly.pdbx_seq_one_letter_code
_entity_poly.pdbx_strand_id
1 'polypeptide(L)'
;MKAKNDNQSEPRLLEEQLQEQLLEKAKRHYLVCFIEHCPLHSHCLRWLVGQHADTFPVSLTVVNPRHAGIGTEQCRMYCSDERVTMKYGLTRLYDDIPARKATAIRHQLIERWGRKFYFQMRRGDRPITPAQQQDVADVCRSCGWTGPIVYDAEDSDWQW
;
A
#
# COMPACT_ATOMS: atom_id res chain seq x y z
N MET A 1 37.57 22.19 -18.40
CA MET A 1 36.91 21.50 -17.25
C MET A 1 35.50 21.16 -17.66
N LYS A 2 35.21 19.89 -17.89
CA LYS A 2 33.88 19.38 -18.30
C LYS A 2 33.15 18.94 -17.05
N ALA A 3 32.04 19.61 -16.71
CA ALA A 3 31.10 19.16 -15.70
C ALA A 3 30.42 17.88 -16.20
N LYS A 4 30.56 16.78 -15.48
CA LYS A 4 29.85 15.53 -15.75
C LYS A 4 28.41 15.66 -15.26
N ASN A 5 27.48 15.32 -16.15
CA ASN A 5 26.06 15.22 -15.92
C ASN A 5 25.77 14.02 -14.99
N ASP A 6 25.52 14.26 -13.71
CA ASP A 6 25.14 13.25 -12.72
C ASP A 6 23.63 12.98 -12.66
N ASN A 7 22.85 13.41 -13.67
CA ASN A 7 21.38 13.39 -13.64
C ASN A 7 20.77 12.16 -14.34
N GLN A 8 21.54 11.09 -14.63
CA GLN A 8 21.02 9.87 -15.26
C GLN A 8 21.00 8.64 -14.36
N SER A 9 21.45 8.74 -13.12
CA SER A 9 21.54 7.61 -12.18
C SER A 9 20.31 7.40 -11.30
N GLU A 10 19.54 8.43 -11.00
CA GLU A 10 18.36 8.32 -10.14
C GLU A 10 17.19 7.49 -10.72
N PRO A 11 16.80 7.65 -12.01
CA PRO A 11 15.72 6.83 -12.57
C PRO A 11 16.06 5.35 -12.62
N ARG A 12 17.32 5.02 -12.90
CA ARG A 12 17.78 3.64 -13.02
C ARG A 12 17.85 2.91 -11.69
N LEU A 13 18.26 3.60 -10.63
CA LEU A 13 18.26 3.05 -9.26
C LEU A 13 16.85 2.82 -8.74
N LEU A 14 15.90 3.68 -9.10
CA LEU A 14 14.49 3.51 -8.78
C LEU A 14 13.88 2.31 -9.52
N GLU A 15 14.23 2.10 -10.78
CA GLU A 15 13.81 0.93 -11.55
C GLU A 15 14.38 -0.38 -10.97
N GLU A 16 15.67 -0.41 -10.61
CA GLU A 16 16.29 -1.57 -9.99
C GLU A 16 15.69 -1.91 -8.62
N GLN A 17 15.46 -0.91 -7.76
CA GLN A 17 14.79 -1.09 -6.46
C GLN A 17 13.34 -1.52 -6.61
N LEU A 18 12.61 -0.95 -7.58
CA LEU A 18 11.26 -1.35 -7.92
C LEU A 18 11.24 -2.82 -8.34
N GLN A 19 12.15 -3.21 -9.22
CA GLN A 19 12.27 -4.57 -9.74
C GLN A 19 12.54 -5.59 -8.62
N GLU A 20 13.43 -5.30 -7.69
CA GLU A 20 13.75 -6.17 -6.56
C GLU A 20 12.55 -6.33 -5.61
N GLN A 21 11.88 -5.23 -5.24
CA GLN A 21 10.68 -5.28 -4.40
C GLN A 21 9.51 -5.96 -5.09
N LEU A 22 9.36 -5.77 -6.41
CA LEU A 22 8.36 -6.43 -7.23
C LEU A 22 8.55 -7.95 -7.24
N LEU A 23 9.80 -8.40 -7.39
CA LEU A 23 10.16 -9.82 -7.36
C LEU A 23 9.85 -10.47 -6.01
N GLU A 24 10.18 -9.82 -4.91
CA GLU A 24 9.87 -10.31 -3.56
C GLU A 24 8.35 -10.40 -3.29
N LYS A 25 7.57 -9.44 -3.78
CA LYS A 25 6.11 -9.45 -3.63
C LYS A 25 5.43 -10.45 -4.58
N ALA A 26 5.94 -10.61 -5.80
CA ALA A 26 5.46 -11.61 -6.74
C ALA A 26 5.64 -13.05 -6.22
N LYS A 27 6.73 -13.33 -5.50
CA LYS A 27 6.94 -14.61 -4.78
C LYS A 27 5.83 -14.90 -3.75
N ARG A 28 5.08 -13.89 -3.32
CA ARG A 28 3.97 -13.99 -2.35
C ARG A 28 2.58 -14.03 -3.00
N HIS A 29 2.46 -14.54 -4.22
CA HIS A 29 1.20 -14.63 -4.95
C HIS A 29 0.56 -13.27 -5.29
N TYR A 30 1.38 -12.31 -5.73
CA TYR A 30 0.86 -11.04 -6.23
C TYR A 30 0.03 -11.25 -7.49
N LEU A 31 -1.11 -10.56 -7.57
CA LEU A 31 -2.00 -10.59 -8.72
C LEU A 31 -1.44 -9.69 -9.83
N VAL A 32 -1.02 -10.26 -10.95
CA VAL A 32 -0.47 -9.55 -12.11
C VAL A 32 -1.48 -9.34 -13.23
N CYS A 33 -1.16 -8.47 -14.19
CA CYS A 33 -1.98 -8.18 -15.36
C CYS A 33 -1.13 -8.17 -16.63
N PHE A 34 -1.67 -8.70 -17.75
CA PHE A 34 -1.00 -8.75 -19.05
C PHE A 34 -1.81 -8.04 -20.15
N ILE A 35 -2.71 -7.14 -19.81
CA ILE A 35 -3.59 -6.47 -20.77
C ILE A 35 -2.89 -5.25 -21.36
N GLU A 36 -2.27 -5.40 -22.52
CA GLU A 36 -1.48 -4.36 -23.21
C GLU A 36 -2.33 -3.18 -23.69
N HIS A 37 -3.58 -3.43 -24.12
CA HIS A 37 -4.47 -2.38 -24.61
C HIS A 37 -5.23 -1.62 -23.52
N CYS A 38 -4.93 -1.89 -22.24
CA CYS A 38 -5.53 -1.16 -21.12
C CYS A 38 -5.04 0.30 -21.11
N PRO A 39 -5.91 1.31 -21.07
CA PRO A 39 -5.50 2.71 -21.08
C PRO A 39 -4.70 3.11 -19.83
N LEU A 40 -4.81 2.33 -18.74
CA LEU A 40 -4.12 2.58 -17.47
C LEU A 40 -2.82 1.77 -17.31
N HIS A 41 -2.42 0.98 -18.31
CA HIS A 41 -1.34 -0.01 -18.15
C HIS A 41 0.00 0.63 -17.74
N SER A 42 0.36 1.80 -18.32
CA SER A 42 1.64 2.48 -18.08
C SER A 42 1.85 2.95 -16.64
N HIS A 43 0.76 3.12 -15.88
CA HIS A 43 0.77 3.54 -14.47
C HIS A 43 0.12 2.51 -13.55
N CYS A 44 0.06 1.24 -13.99
CA CYS A 44 -0.55 0.17 -13.22
C CYS A 44 0.50 -0.81 -12.72
N LEU A 45 0.75 -0.87 -11.41
CA LEU A 45 1.71 -1.80 -10.81
C LEU A 45 1.48 -3.26 -11.22
N ARG A 46 0.21 -3.70 -11.36
CA ARG A 46 -0.10 -5.07 -11.76
C ARG A 46 0.39 -5.41 -13.16
N TRP A 47 0.32 -4.43 -14.07
CA TRP A 47 0.84 -4.59 -15.43
C TRP A 47 2.36 -4.47 -15.44
N LEU A 48 2.93 -3.46 -14.78
CA LEU A 48 4.38 -3.26 -14.67
C LEU A 48 5.08 -4.49 -14.09
N VAL A 49 4.51 -5.10 -13.04
CA VAL A 49 4.99 -6.38 -12.48
C VAL A 49 4.88 -7.50 -13.51
N GLY A 50 3.79 -7.57 -14.27
CA GLY A 50 3.58 -8.58 -15.29
C GLY A 50 4.63 -8.57 -16.41
N GLN A 51 5.28 -7.42 -16.68
CA GLN A 51 6.35 -7.34 -17.69
C GLN A 51 7.62 -8.11 -17.29
N HIS A 52 7.77 -8.46 -16.02
CA HIS A 52 8.89 -9.24 -15.49
C HIS A 52 8.51 -10.71 -15.21
N ALA A 53 7.45 -11.19 -15.85
CA ALA A 53 6.88 -12.53 -15.59
C ALA A 53 7.82 -13.69 -15.92
N ASP A 54 8.83 -13.47 -16.75
CA ASP A 54 9.92 -14.42 -17.07
C ASP A 54 10.76 -14.80 -15.85
N THR A 55 10.79 -13.93 -14.83
CA THR A 55 11.51 -14.15 -13.56
C THR A 55 10.65 -14.81 -12.48
N PHE A 56 9.38 -15.10 -12.76
CA PHE A 56 8.38 -15.55 -11.78
C PHE A 56 8.23 -17.08 -11.76
N PRO A 57 7.53 -17.63 -10.73
CA PRO A 57 7.17 -19.04 -10.70
C PRO A 57 6.39 -19.48 -11.96
N VAL A 58 6.44 -20.77 -12.28
CA VAL A 58 5.74 -21.36 -13.44
C VAL A 58 4.22 -21.10 -13.42
N SER A 59 3.63 -20.90 -12.25
CA SER A 59 2.20 -20.57 -12.09
C SER A 59 2.03 -19.20 -11.45
N LEU A 60 1.17 -18.38 -12.04
CA LEU A 60 0.88 -17.02 -11.60
C LEU A 60 -0.62 -16.81 -11.38
N THR A 61 -0.97 -15.92 -10.44
CA THR A 61 -2.32 -15.39 -10.32
C THR A 61 -2.45 -14.16 -11.20
N VAL A 62 -3.39 -14.18 -12.15
CA VAL A 62 -3.59 -13.10 -13.12
C VAL A 62 -4.97 -12.49 -13.03
N VAL A 63 -5.08 -11.20 -13.36
CA VAL A 63 -6.36 -10.52 -13.51
C VAL A 63 -7.12 -11.17 -14.68
N ASN A 64 -8.39 -11.55 -14.47
CA ASN A 64 -9.21 -12.13 -15.54
C ASN A 64 -9.54 -11.08 -16.61
N PRO A 65 -8.96 -11.16 -17.82
CA PRO A 65 -9.15 -10.15 -18.87
C PRO A 65 -10.57 -10.14 -19.48
N ARG A 66 -11.34 -11.21 -19.24
CA ARG A 66 -12.72 -11.33 -19.75
C ARG A 66 -13.78 -10.77 -18.80
N HIS A 67 -13.37 -10.34 -17.59
CA HIS A 67 -14.31 -9.75 -16.65
C HIS A 67 -14.67 -8.32 -17.09
N ALA A 68 -15.97 -8.00 -17.10
CA ALA A 68 -16.47 -6.67 -17.48
C ALA A 68 -15.81 -5.55 -16.64
N GLY A 69 -15.37 -4.46 -17.29
CA GLY A 69 -14.70 -3.34 -16.67
C GLY A 69 -13.20 -3.52 -16.43
N ILE A 70 -12.63 -4.69 -16.73
CA ILE A 70 -11.18 -4.90 -16.73
C ILE A 70 -10.60 -4.42 -18.08
N GLY A 71 -9.43 -3.74 -18.04
CA GLY A 71 -8.82 -3.17 -19.24
C GLY A 71 -9.48 -1.88 -19.74
N THR A 72 -10.24 -1.20 -18.88
CA THR A 72 -10.91 0.08 -19.18
C THR A 72 -10.38 1.18 -18.24
N GLU A 73 -10.74 2.44 -18.51
CA GLU A 73 -10.42 3.59 -17.63
C GLU A 73 -10.98 3.44 -16.20
N GLN A 74 -11.99 2.60 -16.00
CA GLN A 74 -12.63 2.33 -14.71
C GLN A 74 -12.22 0.97 -14.13
N CYS A 75 -11.03 0.49 -14.46
CA CYS A 75 -10.55 -0.81 -14.04
C CYS A 75 -10.51 -0.94 -12.51
N ARG A 76 -11.33 -1.85 -11.95
CA ARG A 76 -11.37 -2.11 -10.49
C ARG A 76 -10.08 -2.72 -9.94
N MET A 77 -9.25 -3.28 -10.82
CA MET A 77 -7.98 -3.89 -10.46
C MET A 77 -6.81 -2.95 -10.69
N TYR A 78 -7.07 -1.69 -11.06
CA TYR A 78 -6.01 -0.68 -11.16
C TYR A 78 -5.29 -0.53 -9.80
N CYS A 79 -3.98 -0.46 -9.87
CA CYS A 79 -3.11 -0.23 -8.73
C CYS A 79 -2.05 0.78 -9.18
N SER A 80 -2.09 1.99 -8.62
CA SER A 80 -1.18 3.08 -9.01
C SER A 80 0.27 2.73 -8.72
N ASP A 81 1.18 3.16 -9.59
CA ASP A 81 2.64 3.12 -9.40
C ASP A 81 3.15 4.29 -8.54
N GLU A 82 2.27 5.16 -8.06
CA GLU A 82 2.63 6.24 -7.16
C GLU A 82 2.94 5.71 -5.75
N ARG A 83 4.01 6.24 -5.16
CA ARG A 83 4.34 5.97 -3.76
C ARG A 83 3.43 6.78 -2.84
N VAL A 84 2.98 6.14 -1.78
CA VAL A 84 2.15 6.76 -0.74
C VAL A 84 2.81 6.59 0.62
N THR A 85 2.52 7.52 1.54
CA THR A 85 3.01 7.40 2.92
C THR A 85 2.23 6.33 3.66
N MET A 86 2.89 5.24 3.98
CA MET A 86 2.40 4.19 4.86
C MET A 86 2.78 4.52 6.30
N LYS A 87 1.86 4.28 7.24
CA LYS A 87 2.13 4.40 8.68
C LYS A 87 2.21 3.01 9.30
N TYR A 88 2.95 2.89 10.39
CA TYR A 88 3.17 1.63 11.10
C TYR A 88 2.98 1.83 12.60
N GLY A 89 2.33 0.84 13.23
CA GLY A 89 2.12 0.82 14.66
C GLY A 89 1.07 1.82 15.16
N LEU A 90 0.35 1.44 16.19
CA LEU A 90 -0.64 2.26 16.88
C LEU A 90 -0.39 2.22 18.40
N THR A 91 0.84 1.96 18.86
CA THR A 91 1.11 1.92 20.28
C THR A 91 1.12 3.32 20.84
N ARG A 92 1.82 4.24 20.19
CA ARG A 92 1.90 5.65 20.57
C ARG A 92 0.60 6.44 20.44
N LEU A 93 -0.33 5.95 19.61
CA LEU A 93 -1.65 6.58 19.49
C LEU A 93 -2.36 6.73 20.85
N TYR A 94 -2.13 5.79 21.75
CA TYR A 94 -2.86 5.71 23.03
C TYR A 94 -2.18 6.40 24.21
N ASP A 95 -0.95 6.92 24.02
CA ASP A 95 -0.16 7.48 25.13
C ASP A 95 -0.84 8.67 25.80
N ASP A 96 -1.43 9.57 25.00
CA ASP A 96 -2.07 10.80 25.48
C ASP A 96 -3.60 10.72 25.53
N ILE A 97 -4.21 9.62 25.06
CA ILE A 97 -5.65 9.47 24.99
C ILE A 97 -6.20 8.96 26.35
N PRO A 98 -7.19 9.66 26.96
CA PRO A 98 -7.80 9.18 28.19
C PRO A 98 -8.34 7.75 28.05
N ALA A 99 -8.11 6.89 29.05
CA ALA A 99 -8.38 5.45 29.01
C ALA A 99 -9.77 5.07 28.48
N ARG A 100 -10.80 5.81 28.86
CA ARG A 100 -12.18 5.57 28.36
C ARG A 100 -12.31 5.77 26.86
N LYS A 101 -11.69 6.83 26.31
CA LYS A 101 -11.68 7.11 24.87
C LYS A 101 -10.80 6.10 24.14
N ALA A 102 -9.63 5.78 24.68
CA ALA A 102 -8.71 4.79 24.14
C ALA A 102 -9.39 3.41 23.96
N THR A 103 -10.19 3.00 24.95
CA THR A 103 -10.97 1.75 24.89
C THR A 103 -12.03 1.81 23.79
N ALA A 104 -12.76 2.91 23.65
CA ALA A 104 -13.77 3.08 22.63
C ALA A 104 -13.16 3.08 21.21
N ILE A 105 -12.05 3.83 21.01
CA ILE A 105 -11.31 3.87 19.74
C ILE A 105 -10.84 2.46 19.35
N ARG A 106 -10.21 1.74 20.28
CA ARG A 106 -9.75 0.37 20.04
C ARG A 106 -10.90 -0.54 19.61
N HIS A 107 -12.02 -0.47 20.27
CA HIS A 107 -13.20 -1.29 19.98
C HIS A 107 -13.72 -1.01 18.56
N GLN A 108 -13.91 0.25 18.18
CA GLN A 108 -14.37 0.62 16.85
C GLN A 108 -13.39 0.25 15.74
N LEU A 109 -12.07 0.38 15.96
CA LEU A 109 -11.06 -0.07 14.99
C LEU A 109 -11.06 -1.59 14.82
N ILE A 110 -11.28 -2.35 15.91
CA ILE A 110 -11.41 -3.82 15.85
C ILE A 110 -12.69 -4.21 15.11
N GLU A 111 -13.81 -3.54 15.33
CA GLU A 111 -15.05 -3.77 14.57
C GLU A 111 -14.86 -3.51 13.08
N ARG A 112 -14.18 -2.42 12.71
CA ARG A 112 -13.98 -2.01 11.32
C ARG A 112 -13.02 -2.91 10.55
N TRP A 113 -11.90 -3.29 11.15
CA TRP A 113 -10.83 -4.03 10.47
C TRP A 113 -10.78 -5.52 10.82
N GLY A 114 -11.47 -5.94 11.88
CA GLY A 114 -11.35 -7.24 12.47
C GLY A 114 -10.14 -7.37 13.40
N ARG A 115 -10.30 -8.23 14.42
CA ARG A 115 -9.33 -8.38 15.51
C ARG A 115 -7.90 -8.70 15.02
N LYS A 116 -7.78 -9.64 14.07
CA LYS A 116 -6.47 -10.06 13.53
C LYS A 116 -5.72 -8.90 12.89
N PHE A 117 -6.38 -8.18 11.97
CA PHE A 117 -5.78 -7.08 11.24
C PHE A 117 -5.43 -5.91 12.15
N TYR A 118 -6.34 -5.53 13.07
CA TYR A 118 -6.07 -4.49 14.05
C TYR A 118 -4.78 -4.77 14.84
N PHE A 119 -4.59 -5.98 15.37
CA PHE A 119 -3.39 -6.31 16.14
C PHE A 119 -2.12 -6.37 15.30
N GLN A 120 -2.19 -6.78 14.03
CA GLN A 120 -1.07 -6.71 13.11
C GLN A 120 -0.66 -5.23 12.85
N MET A 121 -1.63 -4.36 12.55
CA MET A 121 -1.36 -2.94 12.34
C MET A 121 -0.84 -2.27 13.61
N ARG A 122 -1.43 -2.60 14.78
CA ARG A 122 -0.98 -2.03 16.06
C ARG A 122 0.48 -2.34 16.38
N ARG A 123 0.96 -3.54 16.07
CA ARG A 123 2.37 -3.92 16.30
C ARG A 123 3.32 -3.43 15.20
N GLY A 124 2.81 -2.87 14.11
CA GLY A 124 3.62 -2.52 12.95
C GLY A 124 3.95 -3.68 12.01
N ASP A 125 3.37 -4.87 12.23
CA ASP A 125 3.57 -6.04 11.35
C ASP A 125 2.91 -5.83 9.97
N ARG A 126 2.02 -4.88 9.87
CA ARG A 126 1.28 -4.53 8.66
C ARG A 126 1.17 -3.01 8.50
N PRO A 127 1.41 -2.47 7.28
CA PRO A 127 1.23 -1.06 7.03
C PRO A 127 -0.23 -0.62 7.18
N ILE A 128 -0.40 0.63 7.58
CA ILE A 128 -1.67 1.35 7.62
C ILE A 128 -1.69 2.27 6.40
N THR A 129 -2.51 1.92 5.42
CA THR A 129 -2.64 2.66 4.17
C THR A 129 -3.28 4.03 4.37
N PRO A 130 -3.17 4.98 3.41
CA PRO A 130 -3.82 6.29 3.52
C PRO A 130 -5.31 6.22 3.83
N ALA A 131 -6.04 5.28 3.23
CA ALA A 131 -7.46 5.06 3.53
C ALA A 131 -7.68 4.62 4.97
N GLN A 132 -6.83 3.73 5.49
CA GLN A 132 -6.91 3.28 6.89
C GLN A 132 -6.44 4.35 7.88
N GLN A 133 -5.53 5.25 7.48
CA GLN A 133 -5.17 6.43 8.28
C GLN A 133 -6.39 7.35 8.44
N GLN A 134 -7.18 7.51 7.37
CA GLN A 134 -8.44 8.25 7.44
C GLN A 134 -9.44 7.55 8.37
N ASP A 135 -9.54 6.21 8.32
CA ASP A 135 -10.36 5.44 9.27
C ASP A 135 -9.98 5.73 10.73
N VAL A 136 -8.66 5.75 11.04
CA VAL A 136 -8.17 6.08 12.39
C VAL A 136 -8.62 7.48 12.79
N ALA A 137 -8.46 8.47 11.90
CA ALA A 137 -8.83 9.85 12.14
C ALA A 137 -10.35 9.99 12.43
N ASP A 138 -11.17 9.32 11.63
CA ASP A 138 -12.63 9.37 11.78
C ASP A 138 -13.08 8.69 13.07
N VAL A 139 -12.52 7.54 13.42
CA VAL A 139 -12.81 6.84 14.67
C VAL A 139 -12.36 7.67 15.89
N CYS A 140 -11.17 8.25 15.86
CA CYS A 140 -10.69 9.14 16.93
C CYS A 140 -11.66 10.30 17.14
N ARG A 141 -12.06 10.96 16.05
CA ARG A 141 -13.02 12.09 16.08
C ARG A 141 -14.37 11.67 16.60
N SER A 142 -14.91 10.53 16.16
CA SER A 142 -16.22 10.01 16.62
C SER A 142 -16.21 9.65 18.12
N CYS A 143 -15.06 9.25 18.65
CA CYS A 143 -14.86 9.01 20.08
C CYS A 143 -14.53 10.29 20.90
N GLY A 144 -14.60 11.47 20.26
CA GLY A 144 -14.35 12.77 20.90
C GLY A 144 -12.87 13.04 21.17
N TRP A 145 -11.94 12.42 20.43
CA TRP A 145 -10.51 12.76 20.43
C TRP A 145 -10.21 13.73 19.29
N THR A 146 -9.69 14.91 19.65
CA THR A 146 -9.29 15.98 18.73
C THR A 146 -7.80 16.31 18.80
N GLY A 147 -7.06 15.58 19.63
CA GLY A 147 -5.61 15.71 19.73
C GLY A 147 -4.86 15.05 18.57
N PRO A 148 -3.54 15.07 18.58
CA PRO A 148 -2.71 14.50 17.53
C PRO A 148 -2.92 12.99 17.42
N ILE A 149 -2.81 12.47 16.18
CA ILE A 149 -2.77 11.04 15.88
C ILE A 149 -1.30 10.70 15.62
N VAL A 150 -0.72 9.95 16.55
CA VAL A 150 0.71 9.59 16.50
C VAL A 150 0.83 8.12 16.14
N TYR A 151 1.57 7.84 15.07
CA TYR A 151 1.96 6.48 14.65
C TYR A 151 3.37 6.18 15.15
N ASP A 152 3.73 4.91 15.24
CA ASP A 152 5.04 4.49 15.76
C ASP A 152 6.16 4.72 14.74
N ALA A 153 5.86 4.55 13.43
CA ALA A 153 6.77 4.81 12.31
C ALA A 153 6.03 5.15 11.02
N GLU A 154 6.77 5.62 10.00
CA GLU A 154 6.27 5.86 8.66
C GLU A 154 7.31 5.48 7.61
N ASP A 155 6.86 5.12 6.41
CA ASP A 155 7.70 4.83 5.25
C ASP A 155 6.93 5.18 3.96
N SER A 156 7.66 5.35 2.86
CA SER A 156 7.09 5.56 1.53
C SER A 156 7.10 4.24 0.76
N ASP A 157 5.94 3.72 0.42
CA ASP A 157 5.81 2.45 -0.32
C ASP A 157 4.66 2.54 -1.33
N TRP A 158 4.58 1.58 -2.24
CA TRP A 158 3.42 1.42 -3.12
C TRP A 158 2.25 0.78 -2.38
N GLN A 159 1.05 1.16 -2.78
CA GLN A 159 -0.17 0.57 -2.24
C GLN A 159 -0.49 -0.74 -2.98
N TRP A 160 0.14 -1.81 -2.56
CA TRP A 160 0.01 -3.16 -3.15
C TRP A 160 -1.37 -3.79 -2.93
#